data_db916f666e99133f475d8b4eb53da52f
#
_entry.id   db916f666e99133f475d8b4eb53da52f
#
_cell.length_a   1.000
_cell.length_b   1.000
_cell.length_c   1.000
_cell.angle_alpha   90.00
_cell.angle_beta   90.00
_cell.angle_gamma   90.00
#
_symmetry.space_group_name_H-M   'P 1'
#
loop_
_entity.id
_entity.type
_entity.pdbx_description
1 polymer ?
#
loop_
_entity_poly.entity_id
_entity_poly.type
_entity_poly.pdbx_seq_one_letter_code
_entity_poly.pdbx_strand_id
1 'polypeptide(L)'
;EELYWGPEGTWLGDERYSGERQLAEPLGAVQMGLIYVNPEGPNGNPDPLASARDIRETFARMAMNDEETVALIAGGHTFGKTHGAAPEEGHVAADPEASPMEQQGLGWKNSYGTGNGNDTIGSGLEVTWTYHPTRWDNEFFHILFAYEWELTTGEGGHFHWRPKDGAGSDMVPMAQGESRREPRMLTSDLALRMDPEYDRISRTFRDDPDAFADAFARAWFKLTHRDMGPVTRYLGPEVPAEELLWQDPVPAPTGTGLDGTQVADLKARVLASGLTVSELVATTGAGSALGMLSIRH
;
A
#
# COMPACT_ATOMS: atom_id res chain seq x y z
N GLU A 1 19.48 2.60 6.18
CA GLU A 1 19.22 2.25 4.78
C GLU A 1 20.36 2.72 3.88
N GLU A 2 20.66 4.00 3.87
CA GLU A 2 21.77 4.58 3.11
C GLU A 2 23.11 3.89 3.37
N LEU A 3 23.31 3.37 4.59
CA LEU A 3 24.50 2.62 4.96
C LEU A 3 24.68 1.31 4.17
N TYR A 4 23.57 0.66 3.81
CA TYR A 4 23.57 -0.63 3.10
C TYR A 4 23.41 -0.50 1.60
N TRP A 5 22.59 0.44 1.14
CA TRP A 5 22.13 0.53 -0.23
C TRP A 5 22.70 1.72 -0.98
N GLY A 6 23.39 2.60 -0.26
CA GLY A 6 23.82 3.90 -0.79
C GLY A 6 22.66 4.90 -0.87
N PRO A 7 22.89 6.06 -1.45
CA PRO A 7 21.88 7.08 -1.61
C PRO A 7 20.67 6.57 -2.40
N GLU A 8 19.47 6.89 -1.95
CA GLU A 8 18.21 6.42 -2.54
C GLU A 8 18.12 6.66 -4.05
N GLY A 9 18.58 7.82 -4.53
CA GLY A 9 18.62 8.14 -5.95
C GLY A 9 19.46 7.21 -6.82
N THR A 10 20.33 6.39 -6.23
CA THR A 10 21.15 5.43 -7.00
C THR A 10 20.43 4.11 -7.29
N TRP A 11 19.44 3.73 -6.49
CA TRP A 11 18.72 2.47 -6.67
C TRP A 11 17.20 2.64 -6.86
N LEU A 12 16.66 3.81 -6.54
CA LEU A 12 15.27 4.19 -6.83
C LEU A 12 15.12 5.08 -8.06
N GLY A 13 16.21 5.56 -8.66
CA GLY A 13 16.19 6.52 -9.75
C GLY A 13 15.31 6.13 -10.95
N ASP A 14 15.23 7.01 -11.92
CA ASP A 14 14.34 6.92 -13.08
C ASP A 14 14.51 5.64 -13.92
N GLU A 15 15.65 4.96 -13.80
CA GLU A 15 15.92 3.72 -14.53
C GLU A 15 14.98 2.57 -14.18
N ARG A 16 14.36 2.56 -13.00
CA ARG A 16 13.37 1.54 -12.63
C ARG A 16 12.13 1.56 -13.52
N TYR A 17 11.89 2.65 -14.19
CA TYR A 17 10.78 2.84 -15.13
C TYR A 17 11.21 2.72 -16.59
N SER A 18 12.48 2.43 -16.88
CA SER A 18 12.94 2.20 -18.24
C SER A 18 12.41 0.85 -18.73
N GLY A 19 11.62 0.89 -19.78
CA GLY A 19 11.11 -0.23 -20.60
C GLY A 19 10.83 -1.58 -19.94
N GLU A 20 11.84 -2.27 -19.44
CA GLU A 20 11.75 -3.60 -18.84
C GLU A 20 11.71 -3.59 -17.31
N ARG A 21 11.60 -2.43 -16.68
CA ARG A 21 11.53 -2.26 -15.22
C ARG A 21 12.66 -2.96 -14.45
N GLN A 22 13.85 -2.93 -15.00
CA GLN A 22 15.02 -3.42 -14.28
C GLN A 22 15.41 -2.41 -13.22
N LEU A 23 15.28 -2.80 -11.96
CA LEU A 23 15.79 -2.03 -10.83
C LEU A 23 17.31 -2.22 -10.79
N ALA A 24 18.06 -1.13 -10.54
CA ALA A 24 19.51 -1.21 -10.35
C ALA A 24 19.86 -2.08 -9.13
N GLU A 25 19.09 -1.93 -8.04
CA GLU A 25 19.26 -2.68 -6.79
C GLU A 25 17.90 -3.28 -6.36
N PRO A 26 17.43 -4.36 -7.02
CA PRO A 26 16.08 -4.90 -6.79
C PRO A 26 15.85 -5.38 -5.35
N LEU A 27 16.90 -5.88 -4.68
CA LEU A 27 16.79 -6.32 -3.29
C LEU A 27 16.57 -5.15 -2.32
N GLY A 28 17.15 -3.98 -2.59
CA GLY A 28 16.92 -2.78 -1.82
C GLY A 28 15.45 -2.36 -1.86
N ALA A 29 14.88 -2.28 -3.04
CA ALA A 29 13.49 -1.93 -3.24
C ALA A 29 12.52 -2.91 -2.55
N VAL A 30 12.78 -4.22 -2.65
CA VAL A 30 11.96 -5.26 -2.01
C VAL A 30 12.06 -5.18 -0.50
N GLN A 31 13.27 -5.01 0.04
CA GLN A 31 13.49 -4.97 1.48
C GLN A 31 12.83 -3.77 2.16
N MET A 32 12.77 -2.64 1.48
CA MET A 32 12.10 -1.45 1.98
C MET A 32 10.58 -1.47 1.78
N GLY A 33 10.04 -2.49 1.14
CA GLY A 33 8.62 -2.55 0.78
C GLY A 33 8.20 -1.50 -0.24
N LEU A 34 9.16 -0.95 -0.96
CA LEU A 34 8.93 0.04 -2.01
C LEU A 34 8.40 -0.65 -3.26
N ILE A 35 7.12 -0.82 -3.30
CA ILE A 35 6.42 -1.35 -4.45
C ILE A 35 5.73 -0.18 -5.11
N TYR A 36 6.29 0.24 -6.23
CA TYR A 36 5.81 1.44 -6.87
C TYR A 36 4.95 1.13 -8.08
N VAL A 37 3.73 1.61 -7.98
CA VAL A 37 2.95 1.96 -9.14
C VAL A 37 2.80 3.48 -9.11
N ASN A 38 3.32 4.17 -10.11
CA ASN A 38 3.10 5.61 -10.20
C ASN A 38 1.61 5.85 -10.51
N PRO A 39 0.87 6.55 -9.64
CA PRO A 39 -0.55 6.78 -9.83
C PRO A 39 -0.87 7.60 -11.08
N GLU A 40 0.08 8.38 -11.57
CA GLU A 40 -0.03 9.13 -12.82
C GLU A 40 0.26 8.30 -14.07
N GLY A 41 0.74 7.06 -13.92
CA GLY A 41 1.24 6.18 -14.97
C GLY A 41 2.76 6.10 -14.99
N PRO A 42 3.35 5.13 -15.73
CA PRO A 42 4.80 4.94 -15.81
C PRO A 42 5.53 6.22 -16.23
N ASN A 43 6.53 6.62 -15.44
CA ASN A 43 7.29 7.87 -15.64
C ASN A 43 6.41 9.14 -15.63
N GLY A 44 5.28 9.13 -14.93
CA GLY A 44 4.33 10.24 -14.96
C GLY A 44 3.59 10.40 -16.29
N ASN A 45 3.67 9.39 -17.18
CA ASN A 45 2.91 9.41 -18.43
C ASN A 45 1.53 8.79 -18.22
N PRO A 46 0.42 9.53 -18.47
CA PRO A 46 -0.93 9.09 -18.14
C PRO A 46 -1.49 8.09 -19.15
N ASP A 47 -0.85 6.93 -19.27
CA ASP A 47 -1.27 5.79 -20.09
C ASP A 47 -1.80 4.65 -19.20
N PRO A 48 -3.13 4.42 -19.14
CA PRO A 48 -3.71 3.35 -18.32
C PRO A 48 -3.27 1.94 -18.71
N LEU A 49 -3.01 1.65 -19.98
CA LEU A 49 -2.55 0.32 -20.40
C LEU A 49 -1.09 0.07 -20.02
N ALA A 50 -0.26 1.09 -20.09
CA ALA A 50 1.09 1.01 -19.56
C ALA A 50 1.07 0.83 -18.04
N SER A 51 0.19 1.57 -17.35
CA SER A 51 -0.01 1.43 -15.90
C SER A 51 -0.48 0.02 -15.52
N ALA A 52 -1.37 -0.61 -16.30
CA ALA A 52 -1.81 -1.99 -16.05
C ALA A 52 -0.65 -2.99 -16.05
N ARG A 53 0.31 -2.82 -16.97
CA ARG A 53 1.52 -3.67 -16.99
C ARG A 53 2.36 -3.48 -15.73
N ASP A 54 2.55 -2.23 -15.31
CA ASP A 54 3.29 -1.89 -14.11
C ASP A 54 2.65 -2.45 -12.85
N ILE A 55 1.33 -2.30 -12.74
CA ILE A 55 0.54 -2.85 -11.65
C ILE A 55 0.72 -4.36 -11.58
N ARG A 56 0.51 -5.06 -12.69
CA ARG A 56 0.59 -6.52 -12.75
C ARG A 56 1.96 -7.04 -12.34
N GLU A 57 3.02 -6.43 -12.86
CA GLU A 57 4.39 -6.81 -12.52
C GLU A 57 4.70 -6.56 -11.03
N THR A 58 4.32 -5.40 -10.52
CA THR A 58 4.53 -5.02 -9.13
C THR A 58 3.80 -5.95 -8.17
N PHE A 59 2.53 -6.21 -8.42
CA PHE A 59 1.72 -7.10 -7.58
C PHE A 59 2.14 -8.58 -7.72
N ALA A 60 2.59 -9.01 -8.90
CA ALA A 60 3.16 -10.35 -9.09
C ALA A 60 4.40 -10.58 -8.22
N ARG A 61 5.22 -9.56 -7.98
CA ARG A 61 6.36 -9.65 -7.04
C ARG A 61 5.92 -9.85 -5.59
N MET A 62 4.72 -9.43 -5.24
CA MET A 62 4.07 -9.74 -3.96
C MET A 62 3.32 -11.07 -3.97
N ALA A 63 3.46 -11.86 -5.03
CA ALA A 63 2.70 -13.09 -5.28
C ALA A 63 1.18 -12.87 -5.37
N MET A 64 0.74 -11.68 -5.78
CA MET A 64 -0.68 -11.37 -6.01
C MET A 64 -1.04 -11.64 -7.46
N ASN A 65 -2.16 -12.31 -7.69
CA ASN A 65 -2.74 -12.48 -9.02
C ASN A 65 -3.63 -11.28 -9.41
N ASP A 66 -4.17 -11.28 -10.61
CA ASP A 66 -4.98 -10.16 -11.12
C ASP A 66 -6.26 -9.91 -10.30
N GLU A 67 -6.91 -10.97 -9.80
CA GLU A 67 -8.09 -10.85 -8.95
C GLU A 67 -7.77 -10.22 -7.60
N GLU A 68 -6.73 -10.70 -6.93
CA GLU A 68 -6.23 -10.12 -5.68
C GLU A 68 -5.79 -8.66 -5.87
N THR A 69 -5.16 -8.37 -7.01
CA THR A 69 -4.70 -7.02 -7.37
C THR A 69 -5.86 -6.04 -7.52
N VAL A 70 -6.87 -6.39 -8.33
CA VAL A 70 -8.07 -5.56 -8.52
C VAL A 70 -8.82 -5.39 -7.20
N ALA A 71 -8.96 -6.46 -6.42
CA ALA A 71 -9.62 -6.41 -5.12
C ALA A 71 -8.91 -5.46 -4.14
N LEU A 72 -7.58 -5.51 -4.05
CA LEU A 72 -6.80 -4.63 -3.16
C LEU A 72 -6.88 -3.16 -3.58
N ILE A 73 -6.72 -2.86 -4.87
CA ILE A 73 -6.79 -1.48 -5.35
C ILE A 73 -8.18 -0.90 -5.10
N ALA A 74 -9.22 -1.55 -5.60
CA ALA A 74 -10.58 -1.06 -5.47
C ALA A 74 -11.07 -1.04 -4.01
N GLY A 75 -10.72 -2.07 -3.22
CA GLY A 75 -11.09 -2.16 -1.81
C GLY A 75 -10.39 -1.13 -0.93
N GLY A 76 -9.19 -0.70 -1.31
CA GLY A 76 -8.51 0.43 -0.71
C GLY A 76 -9.14 1.76 -1.11
N HIS A 77 -9.35 1.96 -2.41
CA HIS A 77 -9.83 3.23 -2.96
C HIS A 77 -11.33 3.48 -2.71
N THR A 78 -12.14 2.45 -2.48
CA THR A 78 -13.54 2.66 -2.09
C THR A 78 -13.67 3.35 -0.73
N PHE A 79 -12.65 3.27 0.12
CA PHE A 79 -12.62 3.81 1.48
C PHE A 79 -11.53 4.86 1.63
N GLY A 80 -11.95 6.11 1.77
CA GLY A 80 -11.02 7.23 1.96
C GLY A 80 -10.85 8.09 0.72
N LYS A 81 -9.82 8.90 0.75
CA LYS A 81 -9.43 9.84 -0.31
C LYS A 81 -7.98 10.26 -0.17
N THR A 82 -7.41 10.81 -1.25
CA THR A 82 -6.15 11.54 -1.21
C THR A 82 -6.40 13.04 -1.19
N HIS A 83 -5.46 13.81 -0.67
CA HIS A 83 -5.55 15.27 -0.63
C HIS A 83 -4.21 15.91 -0.98
N GLY A 84 -4.27 16.89 -1.87
CA GLY A 84 -3.11 17.64 -2.34
C GLY A 84 -3.48 19.06 -2.69
N ALA A 85 -3.37 19.98 -1.72
CA ALA A 85 -3.82 21.36 -1.86
C ALA A 85 -2.97 22.20 -2.81
N ALA A 86 -1.69 21.85 -3.00
CA ALA A 86 -0.72 22.60 -3.79
C ALA A 86 0.42 21.69 -4.25
N PRO A 87 1.26 22.14 -5.22
CA PRO A 87 2.49 21.45 -5.55
C PRO A 87 3.40 21.29 -4.33
N GLU A 88 4.10 20.17 -4.25
CA GLU A 88 5.04 19.89 -3.16
C GLU A 88 6.26 20.83 -3.22
N GLU A 89 6.71 21.15 -4.43
CA GLU A 89 7.88 21.98 -4.65
C GLU A 89 7.77 23.35 -3.97
N GLY A 90 8.72 23.62 -3.10
CA GLY A 90 8.79 24.88 -2.34
C GLY A 90 7.87 24.96 -1.12
N HIS A 91 7.05 23.97 -0.86
CA HIS A 91 6.11 23.95 0.27
C HIS A 91 6.36 22.81 1.26
N VAL A 92 6.85 21.67 0.81
CA VAL A 92 7.11 20.50 1.64
C VAL A 92 8.60 20.47 2.03
N ALA A 93 8.88 19.94 3.22
CA ALA A 93 10.27 19.74 3.67
C ALA A 93 10.96 18.70 2.78
N ALA A 94 12.29 18.60 2.93
CA ALA A 94 13.09 17.56 2.29
C ALA A 94 12.53 16.16 2.61
N ASP A 95 13.00 15.17 1.84
CA ASP A 95 12.63 13.77 2.00
C ASP A 95 12.66 13.30 3.47
N PRO A 96 11.86 12.29 3.84
CA PRO A 96 11.72 11.84 5.23
C PRO A 96 13.05 11.59 5.95
N GLU A 97 14.06 11.09 5.24
CA GLU A 97 15.39 10.79 5.79
C GLU A 97 16.15 12.04 6.27
N ALA A 98 15.88 13.19 5.68
CA ALA A 98 16.50 14.45 6.02
C ALA A 98 15.64 15.33 6.95
N SER A 99 14.43 14.89 7.27
CA SER A 99 13.46 15.67 8.01
C SER A 99 13.43 15.32 9.50
N PRO A 100 13.19 16.30 10.40
CA PRO A 100 12.86 16.02 11.79
C PRO A 100 11.62 15.11 11.90
N MET A 101 11.55 14.35 13.00
CA MET A 101 10.47 13.37 13.20
C MET A 101 9.07 13.94 13.01
N GLU A 102 8.83 15.16 13.46
CA GLU A 102 7.54 15.86 13.32
C GLU A 102 7.21 16.31 11.90
N GLN A 103 8.18 16.23 10.99
CA GLN A 103 8.02 16.57 9.57
C GLN A 103 8.09 15.35 8.67
N GLN A 104 8.42 14.20 9.22
CA GLN A 104 8.48 12.96 8.45
C GLN A 104 7.12 12.63 7.88
N GLY A 105 7.12 12.46 6.58
CA GLY A 105 5.99 12.00 5.83
C GLY A 105 4.97 13.06 5.48
N LEU A 106 4.84 13.28 4.20
CA LEU A 106 3.52 13.49 3.65
C LEU A 106 2.99 14.92 3.68
N GLY A 107 3.85 15.94 3.72
CA GLY A 107 3.41 17.33 3.65
C GLY A 107 2.48 17.78 4.78
N TRP A 108 2.48 17.07 5.90
CA TRP A 108 1.67 17.38 7.09
C TRP A 108 2.09 18.69 7.72
N LYS A 109 3.37 19.02 7.57
CA LYS A 109 3.91 20.31 7.92
C LYS A 109 4.46 20.94 6.64
N ASN A 110 3.68 21.80 6.05
CA ASN A 110 4.00 22.50 4.81
C ASN A 110 3.83 24.00 4.98
N SER A 111 4.34 24.79 4.05
CA SER A 111 4.29 26.25 4.05
C SER A 111 3.15 26.83 3.23
N TYR A 112 2.26 26.00 2.67
CA TYR A 112 1.15 26.46 1.87
C TYR A 112 -0.01 26.91 2.77
N GLY A 113 -0.49 28.12 2.60
CA GLY A 113 -1.61 28.68 3.38
C GLY A 113 -1.38 28.53 4.88
N THR A 114 -2.30 27.84 5.56
CA THR A 114 -2.22 27.54 6.99
C THR A 114 -1.38 26.29 7.29
N GLY A 115 -1.03 25.51 6.29
CA GLY A 115 -0.36 24.20 6.42
C GLY A 115 -1.25 23.10 6.99
N ASN A 116 -2.53 23.36 7.21
CA ASN A 116 -3.46 22.44 7.89
C ASN A 116 -4.82 22.39 7.18
N GLY A 117 -5.59 21.34 7.45
CA GLY A 117 -6.93 21.20 6.89
C GLY A 117 -6.90 21.17 5.37
N ASN A 118 -7.64 22.07 4.72
CA ASN A 118 -7.65 22.18 3.25
C ASN A 118 -6.31 22.59 2.64
N ASP A 119 -5.41 23.15 3.42
CA ASP A 119 -4.08 23.56 2.97
C ASP A 119 -3.03 22.45 3.20
N THR A 120 -3.42 21.25 3.58
CA THR A 120 -2.52 20.10 3.70
C THR A 120 -2.17 19.59 2.31
N ILE A 121 -0.87 19.39 2.04
CA ILE A 121 -0.42 18.89 0.74
C ILE A 121 -0.60 17.37 0.65
N GLY A 122 -0.31 16.64 1.71
CA GLY A 122 -0.48 15.19 1.76
C GLY A 122 0.28 14.48 0.63
N SER A 123 -0.42 13.81 -0.26
CA SER A 123 0.13 13.08 -1.40
C SER A 123 0.35 13.92 -2.66
N GLY A 124 0.01 15.20 -2.66
CA GLY A 124 -0.05 16.03 -3.86
C GLY A 124 -1.20 15.69 -4.83
N LEU A 125 -1.89 14.58 -4.61
CA LEU A 125 -3.03 14.12 -5.41
C LEU A 125 -4.35 14.50 -4.73
N GLU A 126 -5.29 15.05 -5.48
CA GLU A 126 -6.62 15.43 -4.98
C GLU A 126 -7.66 14.52 -5.63
N VAL A 127 -7.93 13.37 -5.01
CA VAL A 127 -8.86 12.36 -5.52
C VAL A 127 -9.81 11.89 -4.42
N THR A 128 -11.07 11.86 -4.73
CA THR A 128 -12.12 11.15 -3.98
C THR A 128 -12.82 10.23 -4.97
N TRP A 129 -12.74 8.92 -4.74
CA TRP A 129 -13.19 7.91 -5.69
C TRP A 129 -14.67 7.61 -5.59
N THR A 130 -15.27 7.76 -4.38
CA THR A 130 -16.64 7.32 -4.10
C THR A 130 -17.48 8.41 -3.47
N TYR A 131 -18.79 8.25 -3.54
CA TYR A 131 -19.74 9.21 -2.94
C TYR A 131 -19.75 9.14 -1.42
N HIS A 132 -19.34 7.96 -0.88
CA HIS A 132 -19.33 7.67 0.55
C HIS A 132 -17.96 7.14 1.02
N PRO A 133 -16.91 7.96 1.01
CA PRO A 133 -15.54 7.50 1.28
C PRO A 133 -15.29 7.04 2.73
N THR A 134 -16.30 7.09 3.59
CA THR A 134 -16.27 6.59 4.97
C THR A 134 -16.96 5.24 5.13
N ARG A 135 -17.43 4.65 4.04
CA ARG A 135 -18.08 3.33 4.00
C ARG A 135 -17.37 2.42 3.01
N TRP A 136 -17.08 1.19 3.41
CA TRP A 136 -16.54 0.18 2.51
C TRP A 136 -17.69 -0.50 1.75
N ASP A 137 -17.62 -0.50 0.43
CA ASP A 137 -18.56 -1.15 -0.50
C ASP A 137 -17.93 -1.24 -1.90
N ASN A 138 -18.70 -1.66 -2.91
CA ASN A 138 -18.25 -1.76 -4.29
C ASN A 138 -18.56 -0.52 -5.15
N GLU A 139 -18.85 0.62 -4.54
CA GLU A 139 -19.19 1.87 -5.23
C GLU A 139 -18.07 2.36 -6.17
N PHE A 140 -16.81 2.08 -5.85
CA PHE A 140 -15.67 2.37 -6.70
C PHE A 140 -15.89 1.88 -8.13
N PHE A 141 -16.32 0.63 -8.31
CA PHE A 141 -16.56 0.08 -9.65
C PHE A 141 -17.75 0.72 -10.34
N HIS A 142 -18.82 1.01 -9.60
CA HIS A 142 -19.98 1.71 -10.17
C HIS A 142 -19.56 3.05 -10.74
N ILE A 143 -18.76 3.82 -10.03
CA ILE A 143 -18.27 5.13 -10.49
C ILE A 143 -17.28 4.98 -11.63
N LEU A 144 -16.32 4.04 -11.55
CA LEU A 144 -15.34 3.78 -12.60
C LEU A 144 -16.02 3.55 -13.96
N PHE A 145 -17.15 2.85 -13.98
CA PHE A 145 -17.90 2.54 -15.20
C PHE A 145 -19.03 3.51 -15.55
N ALA A 146 -19.40 4.41 -14.63
CA ALA A 146 -20.53 5.34 -14.87
C ALA A 146 -20.20 6.48 -15.82
N TYR A 147 -18.93 6.86 -15.93
CA TYR A 147 -18.50 8.06 -16.66
C TYR A 147 -17.55 7.75 -17.80
N GLU A 148 -17.54 8.62 -18.80
CA GLU A 148 -16.40 8.79 -19.67
C GLU A 148 -15.41 9.73 -18.98
N TRP A 149 -14.12 9.40 -19.06
CA TRP A 149 -13.08 10.08 -18.32
C TRP A 149 -12.21 10.94 -19.23
N GLU A 150 -11.84 12.13 -18.80
CA GLU A 150 -10.88 13.00 -19.45
C GLU A 150 -9.72 13.34 -18.49
N LEU A 151 -8.52 13.44 -19.06
CA LEU A 151 -7.33 13.79 -18.32
C LEU A 151 -7.39 15.25 -17.84
N THR A 152 -6.96 15.49 -16.62
CA THR A 152 -6.84 16.82 -16.02
C THR A 152 -5.64 16.88 -15.08
N THR A 153 -5.28 18.09 -14.67
CA THR A 153 -4.27 18.34 -13.64
C THR A 153 -4.96 18.90 -12.40
N GLY A 154 -4.60 18.38 -11.25
CA GLY A 154 -5.14 18.83 -9.98
C GLY A 154 -4.38 19.98 -9.34
N GLU A 155 -4.81 20.33 -8.16
CA GLU A 155 -4.27 21.43 -7.36
C GLU A 155 -2.80 21.23 -6.99
N GLY A 156 -2.39 19.97 -6.81
CA GLY A 156 -0.99 19.56 -6.58
C GLY A 156 -0.10 19.50 -7.82
N GLY A 157 -0.64 19.79 -9.01
CA GLY A 157 0.11 19.74 -10.26
C GLY A 157 0.16 18.35 -10.93
N HIS A 158 -0.38 17.32 -10.28
CA HIS A 158 -0.36 15.94 -10.74
C HIS A 158 -1.53 15.58 -11.64
N PHE A 159 -1.32 14.62 -12.56
CA PHE A 159 -2.36 14.12 -13.44
C PHE A 159 -3.36 13.23 -12.71
N HIS A 160 -4.63 13.44 -13.05
CA HIS A 160 -5.72 12.53 -12.73
C HIS A 160 -6.85 12.67 -13.76
N TRP A 161 -7.89 11.88 -13.62
CA TRP A 161 -8.98 11.81 -14.56
C TRP A 161 -10.28 12.25 -13.90
N ARG A 162 -11.05 13.06 -14.60
CA ARG A 162 -12.38 13.52 -14.18
C ARG A 162 -13.44 13.11 -15.18
N PRO A 163 -14.72 13.04 -14.78
CA PRO A 163 -15.82 12.84 -15.72
C PRO A 163 -15.85 13.95 -16.79
N LYS A 164 -16.06 13.53 -18.04
CA LYS A 164 -16.22 14.46 -19.16
C LYS A 164 -17.40 15.40 -18.99
N ASP A 165 -17.28 16.57 -19.59
CA ASP A 165 -18.35 17.58 -19.70
C ASP A 165 -18.92 18.03 -18.34
N GLY A 166 -18.14 17.94 -17.27
CA GLY A 166 -18.54 18.31 -15.92
C GLY A 166 -19.58 17.38 -15.28
N ALA A 167 -19.73 16.16 -15.81
CA ALA A 167 -20.62 15.17 -15.20
C ALA A 167 -20.17 14.86 -13.75
N GLY A 168 -21.11 14.51 -12.90
CA GLY A 168 -20.82 14.17 -11.49
C GLY A 168 -20.35 15.34 -10.62
N SER A 169 -20.46 16.58 -11.09
CA SER A 169 -20.20 17.76 -10.26
C SER A 169 -21.07 17.70 -8.99
N ASP A 170 -20.50 18.02 -7.85
CA ASP A 170 -21.20 18.00 -6.55
C ASP A 170 -21.59 16.60 -6.04
N MET A 171 -20.86 15.54 -6.43
CA MET A 171 -21.17 14.16 -6.04
C MET A 171 -20.32 13.63 -4.89
N VAL A 172 -19.04 14.00 -4.80
CA VAL A 172 -18.14 13.49 -3.77
C VAL A 172 -17.73 14.60 -2.78
N PRO A 173 -17.50 14.25 -1.51
CA PRO A 173 -17.07 15.24 -0.53
C PRO A 173 -15.63 15.69 -0.78
N MET A 174 -15.36 16.96 -0.55
CA MET A 174 -14.00 17.51 -0.50
C MET A 174 -13.27 17.09 0.80
N ALA A 175 -11.99 17.44 0.90
CA ALA A 175 -11.15 17.07 2.04
C ALA A 175 -11.72 17.59 3.38
N GLN A 176 -12.23 18.81 3.38
CA GLN A 176 -12.78 19.48 4.56
C GLN A 176 -14.08 20.21 4.20
N GLY A 177 -14.94 20.40 5.21
CA GLY A 177 -16.18 21.13 5.06
C GLY A 177 -17.29 20.35 4.36
N GLU A 178 -18.33 21.06 3.93
CA GLU A 178 -19.54 20.49 3.30
C GLU A 178 -19.50 20.57 1.77
N SER A 179 -18.47 21.18 1.19
CA SER A 179 -18.33 21.33 -0.26
C SER A 179 -18.14 19.97 -0.92
N ARG A 180 -18.64 19.84 -2.13
CA ARG A 180 -18.58 18.62 -2.94
C ARG A 180 -18.01 18.94 -4.31
N ARG A 181 -17.54 17.90 -4.99
CA ARG A 181 -16.96 17.98 -6.33
C ARG A 181 -17.31 16.75 -7.17
N GLU A 182 -16.81 16.69 -8.39
CA GLU A 182 -16.84 15.47 -9.21
C GLU A 182 -15.92 14.39 -8.64
N PRO A 183 -16.24 13.10 -8.79
CA PRO A 183 -15.31 12.01 -8.49
C PRO A 183 -14.10 12.09 -9.43
N ARG A 184 -12.97 11.58 -8.96
CA ARG A 184 -11.75 11.54 -9.75
C ARG A 184 -11.14 10.15 -9.69
N MET A 185 -10.39 9.81 -10.73
CA MET A 185 -9.66 8.54 -10.85
C MET A 185 -8.20 8.83 -11.18
N LEU A 186 -7.32 7.97 -10.72
CA LEU A 186 -5.92 7.95 -11.10
C LEU A 186 -5.74 7.23 -12.43
N THR A 187 -4.60 7.39 -13.08
CA THR A 187 -4.26 6.59 -14.27
C THR A 187 -4.21 5.10 -13.93
N SER A 188 -3.71 4.76 -12.75
CA SER A 188 -3.73 3.40 -12.22
C SER A 188 -5.15 2.84 -11.98
N ASP A 189 -6.13 3.68 -11.68
CA ASP A 189 -7.52 3.24 -11.55
C ASP A 189 -8.13 2.93 -12.92
N LEU A 190 -7.87 3.78 -13.92
CA LEU A 190 -8.36 3.53 -15.28
C LEU A 190 -7.75 2.26 -15.89
N ALA A 191 -6.60 1.81 -15.43
CA ALA A 191 -6.05 0.51 -15.80
C ALA A 191 -7.03 -0.63 -15.51
N LEU A 192 -7.79 -0.53 -14.41
CA LEU A 192 -8.79 -1.55 -14.02
C LEU A 192 -10.02 -1.61 -14.95
N ARG A 193 -10.22 -0.57 -15.76
CA ARG A 193 -11.27 -0.53 -16.80
C ARG A 193 -10.73 -0.81 -18.20
N MET A 194 -9.46 -0.48 -18.47
CA MET A 194 -8.92 -0.49 -19.84
C MET A 194 -8.14 -1.75 -20.17
N ASP A 195 -7.50 -2.40 -19.21
CA ASP A 195 -6.88 -3.71 -19.40
C ASP A 195 -7.98 -4.79 -19.48
N PRO A 196 -7.98 -5.65 -20.49
CA PRO A 196 -9.10 -6.59 -20.72
C PRO A 196 -9.35 -7.56 -19.57
N GLU A 197 -8.29 -8.04 -18.90
CA GLU A 197 -8.46 -8.97 -17.78
C GLU A 197 -8.91 -8.24 -16.52
N TYR A 198 -8.34 -7.08 -16.22
CA TYR A 198 -8.79 -6.25 -15.11
C TYR A 198 -10.24 -5.75 -15.31
N ASP A 199 -10.63 -5.38 -16.53
CA ASP A 199 -12.02 -4.99 -16.85
C ASP A 199 -13.00 -6.12 -16.54
N ARG A 200 -12.66 -7.35 -16.95
CA ARG A 200 -13.49 -8.53 -16.69
C ARG A 200 -13.70 -8.74 -15.18
N ILE A 201 -12.61 -8.68 -14.39
CA ILE A 201 -12.66 -8.83 -12.93
C ILE A 201 -13.43 -7.68 -12.30
N SER A 202 -13.14 -6.44 -12.70
CA SER A 202 -13.80 -5.24 -12.18
C SER A 202 -15.32 -5.26 -12.40
N ARG A 203 -15.77 -5.75 -13.57
CA ARG A 203 -17.21 -5.94 -13.82
C ARG A 203 -17.82 -7.03 -12.96
N THR A 204 -17.10 -8.13 -12.73
CA THR A 204 -17.57 -9.17 -11.80
C THR A 204 -17.78 -8.58 -10.40
N PHE A 205 -16.83 -7.84 -9.88
CA PHE A 205 -16.93 -7.23 -8.56
C PHE A 205 -17.94 -6.08 -8.47
N ARG A 206 -18.18 -5.38 -9.57
CA ARG A 206 -19.28 -4.40 -9.66
C ARG A 206 -20.64 -5.09 -9.51
N ASP A 207 -20.82 -6.24 -10.19
CA ASP A 207 -22.11 -6.92 -10.28
C ASP A 207 -22.35 -7.89 -9.12
N ASP A 208 -21.28 -8.31 -8.42
CA ASP A 208 -21.31 -9.21 -7.25
C ASP A 208 -20.50 -8.63 -6.08
N PRO A 209 -21.13 -7.83 -5.21
CA PRO A 209 -20.46 -7.22 -4.07
C PRO A 209 -19.97 -8.23 -3.01
N ASP A 210 -20.61 -9.41 -2.92
CA ASP A 210 -20.19 -10.45 -1.97
C ASP A 210 -18.90 -11.12 -2.45
N ALA A 211 -18.77 -11.38 -3.75
CA ALA A 211 -17.53 -11.87 -4.34
C ALA A 211 -16.39 -10.85 -4.17
N PHE A 212 -16.68 -9.55 -4.32
CA PHE A 212 -15.69 -8.50 -4.06
C PHE A 212 -15.25 -8.48 -2.60
N ALA A 213 -16.19 -8.58 -1.66
CA ALA A 213 -15.88 -8.56 -0.24
C ALA A 213 -15.00 -9.75 0.17
N ASP A 214 -15.30 -10.96 -0.31
CA ASP A 214 -14.48 -12.15 -0.05
C ASP A 214 -13.08 -12.01 -0.67
N ALA A 215 -12.99 -11.61 -1.93
CA ALA A 215 -11.73 -11.41 -2.62
C ALA A 215 -10.85 -10.35 -1.92
N PHE A 216 -11.43 -9.21 -1.51
CA PHE A 216 -10.70 -8.18 -0.77
C PHE A 216 -10.23 -8.69 0.59
N ALA A 217 -11.10 -9.35 1.37
CA ALA A 217 -10.73 -9.87 2.68
C ALA A 217 -9.57 -10.86 2.58
N ARG A 218 -9.59 -11.77 1.60
CA ARG A 218 -8.52 -12.75 1.36
C ARG A 218 -7.22 -12.10 0.90
N ALA A 219 -7.31 -11.17 -0.04
CA ALA A 219 -6.14 -10.46 -0.54
C ALA A 219 -5.51 -9.57 0.54
N TRP A 220 -6.31 -8.88 1.34
CA TRP A 220 -5.86 -8.09 2.48
C TRP A 220 -5.20 -8.95 3.56
N PHE A 221 -5.80 -10.10 3.87
CA PHE A 221 -5.23 -11.06 4.82
C PHE A 221 -3.86 -11.57 4.32
N LYS A 222 -3.76 -11.95 3.05
CA LYS A 222 -2.49 -12.35 2.43
C LYS A 222 -1.45 -11.22 2.50
N LEU A 223 -1.82 -10.00 2.09
CA LEU A 223 -0.92 -8.85 2.10
C LEU A 223 -0.32 -8.59 3.49
N THR A 224 -1.16 -8.68 4.53
CA THR A 224 -0.76 -8.31 5.89
C THR A 224 -0.12 -9.45 6.68
N HIS A 225 -0.24 -10.70 6.26
CA HIS A 225 0.19 -11.87 7.04
C HIS A 225 1.25 -12.75 6.35
N ARG A 226 1.46 -12.63 5.05
CA ARG A 226 2.40 -13.51 4.32
C ARG A 226 3.84 -13.47 4.85
N ASP A 227 4.23 -12.37 5.47
CA ASP A 227 5.57 -12.17 6.03
C ASP A 227 5.62 -12.40 7.56
N MET A 228 4.51 -12.86 8.14
CA MET A 228 4.37 -13.04 9.59
C MET A 228 4.88 -14.41 10.09
N GLY A 229 5.31 -15.27 9.21
CA GLY A 229 5.70 -16.65 9.54
C GLY A 229 4.49 -17.60 9.67
N PRO A 230 4.66 -18.76 10.32
CA PRO A 230 3.61 -19.78 10.38
C PRO A 230 2.37 -19.31 11.14
N VAL A 231 1.22 -19.88 10.80
CA VAL A 231 -0.10 -19.55 11.39
C VAL A 231 -0.13 -19.67 12.91
N THR A 232 0.75 -20.48 13.50
CA THR A 232 0.90 -20.58 14.96
C THR A 232 1.35 -19.30 15.67
N ARG A 233 1.82 -18.31 14.92
CA ARG A 233 2.17 -16.98 15.43
C ARG A 233 0.99 -16.01 15.46
N TYR A 234 -0.11 -16.35 14.81
CA TYR A 234 -1.29 -15.48 14.77
C TYR A 234 -2.07 -15.60 16.06
N LEU A 235 -2.59 -14.50 16.54
CA LEU A 235 -3.28 -14.45 17.84
C LEU A 235 -4.69 -13.90 17.67
N GLY A 236 -5.61 -14.47 18.44
CA GLY A 236 -6.98 -14.00 18.53
C GLY A 236 -8.00 -14.98 17.97
N PRO A 237 -9.30 -14.72 18.25
CA PRO A 237 -10.37 -15.61 17.86
C PRO A 237 -10.72 -15.55 16.36
N GLU A 238 -10.27 -14.51 15.68
CA GLU A 238 -10.55 -14.25 14.26
C GLU A 238 -9.53 -14.90 13.31
N VAL A 239 -8.54 -15.63 13.84
CA VAL A 239 -7.56 -16.33 13.01
C VAL A 239 -8.29 -17.38 12.16
N PRO A 240 -8.21 -17.32 10.81
CA PRO A 240 -8.83 -18.32 9.96
C PRO A 240 -8.27 -19.71 10.22
N ALA A 241 -9.15 -20.71 10.28
CA ALA A 241 -8.77 -22.11 10.44
C ALA A 241 -8.25 -22.75 9.14
N GLU A 242 -8.49 -22.11 8.00
CA GLU A 242 -8.03 -22.56 6.68
C GLU A 242 -6.52 -22.39 6.57
N GLU A 243 -5.83 -23.44 6.14
CA GLU A 243 -4.44 -23.36 5.72
C GLU A 243 -4.35 -22.87 4.28
N LEU A 244 -3.65 -21.76 4.08
CA LEU A 244 -3.51 -21.13 2.77
C LEU A 244 -2.13 -21.44 2.19
N LEU A 245 -2.08 -21.61 0.85
CA LEU A 245 -0.86 -22.02 0.13
C LEU A 245 0.35 -21.09 0.34
N TRP A 246 0.09 -19.82 0.59
CA TRP A 246 1.13 -18.81 0.79
C TRP A 246 1.64 -18.72 2.22
N GLN A 247 0.99 -19.40 3.18
CA GLN A 247 1.44 -19.41 4.57
C GLN A 247 2.69 -20.25 4.74
N ASP A 248 3.59 -19.82 5.63
CA ASP A 248 4.75 -20.63 5.98
C ASP A 248 4.31 -21.92 6.66
N PRO A 249 4.97 -23.04 6.37
CA PRO A 249 4.67 -24.29 7.03
C PRO A 249 4.95 -24.21 8.52
N VAL A 250 4.11 -24.84 9.33
CA VAL A 250 4.38 -25.00 10.78
C VAL A 250 5.59 -25.91 10.95
N PRO A 251 6.70 -25.44 11.53
CA PRO A 251 7.87 -26.26 11.73
C PRO A 251 7.54 -27.46 12.63
N ALA A 252 8.02 -28.63 12.25
CA ALA A 252 7.92 -29.78 13.13
C ALA A 252 8.71 -29.50 14.43
N PRO A 253 8.17 -29.84 15.61
CA PRO A 253 8.87 -29.64 16.85
C PRO A 253 10.17 -30.50 16.85
N THR A 254 11.30 -29.88 17.18
CA THR A 254 12.60 -30.55 17.24
C THR A 254 12.84 -31.32 18.54
N GLY A 255 11.83 -31.33 19.41
CA GLY A 255 11.92 -32.04 20.72
C GLY A 255 10.59 -31.98 21.46
N THR A 256 10.57 -32.45 22.66
CA THR A 256 9.44 -32.27 23.58
C THR A 256 9.35 -30.80 23.97
N GLY A 257 8.18 -30.23 23.88
CA GLY A 257 7.93 -28.85 24.32
C GLY A 257 8.39 -28.62 25.75
N LEU A 258 8.73 -27.38 26.08
CA LEU A 258 9.11 -27.02 27.44
C LEU A 258 7.94 -27.23 28.42
N ASP A 259 8.17 -27.86 29.53
CA ASP A 259 7.20 -27.94 30.62
C ASP A 259 7.13 -26.61 31.41
N GLY A 260 6.13 -26.49 32.26
CA GLY A 260 5.91 -25.29 33.07
C GLY A 260 7.09 -24.93 33.97
N THR A 261 7.85 -25.91 34.46
CA THR A 261 9.03 -25.72 35.31
C THR A 261 10.17 -25.13 34.47
N GLN A 262 10.42 -25.70 33.31
CA GLN A 262 11.45 -25.20 32.37
C GLN A 262 11.15 -23.78 31.90
N VAL A 263 9.88 -23.46 31.63
CA VAL A 263 9.46 -22.09 31.30
C VAL A 263 9.70 -21.14 32.46
N ALA A 264 9.41 -21.57 33.71
CA ALA A 264 9.64 -20.74 34.89
C ALA A 264 11.14 -20.50 35.13
N ASP A 265 11.97 -21.52 34.95
CA ASP A 265 13.44 -21.40 35.05
C ASP A 265 13.99 -20.42 33.97
N LEU A 266 13.58 -20.56 32.74
CA LEU A 266 13.99 -19.64 31.67
C LEU A 266 13.58 -18.18 31.96
N LYS A 267 12.37 -17.95 32.43
CA LYS A 267 11.92 -16.62 32.85
C LYS A 267 12.77 -16.05 33.98
N ALA A 268 13.07 -16.89 35.00
CA ALA A 268 13.93 -16.47 36.09
C ALA A 268 15.35 -16.09 35.62
N ARG A 269 15.92 -16.87 34.71
CA ARG A 269 17.24 -16.57 34.09
C ARG A 269 17.22 -15.27 33.28
N VAL A 270 16.18 -15.01 32.48
CA VAL A 270 16.01 -13.76 31.76
C VAL A 270 15.95 -12.58 32.73
N LEU A 271 15.16 -12.69 33.80
CA LEU A 271 15.07 -11.62 34.82
C LEU A 271 16.39 -11.42 35.55
N ALA A 272 17.14 -12.50 35.83
CA ALA A 272 18.42 -12.44 36.50
C ALA A 272 19.58 -11.95 35.61
N SER A 273 19.39 -11.85 34.29
CA SER A 273 20.41 -11.38 33.37
C SER A 273 20.86 -9.95 33.59
N GLY A 274 20.02 -9.13 34.20
CA GLY A 274 20.25 -7.69 34.39
C GLY A 274 20.13 -6.87 33.13
N LEU A 275 19.73 -7.48 32.00
CA LEU A 275 19.52 -6.76 30.74
C LEU A 275 18.25 -5.91 30.80
N THR A 276 18.31 -4.75 30.20
CA THR A 276 17.15 -3.88 29.99
C THR A 276 16.20 -4.48 28.95
N VAL A 277 14.95 -4.03 28.94
CA VAL A 277 13.97 -4.45 27.92
C VAL A 277 14.48 -4.16 26.52
N SER A 278 15.13 -3.02 26.31
CA SER A 278 15.70 -2.63 25.01
C SER A 278 16.79 -3.59 24.55
N GLU A 279 17.69 -3.98 25.45
CA GLU A 279 18.76 -4.95 25.14
C GLU A 279 18.21 -6.37 24.87
N LEU A 280 17.18 -6.78 25.61
CA LEU A 280 16.48 -8.05 25.35
C LEU A 280 15.79 -8.06 23.98
N VAL A 281 15.10 -6.98 23.62
CA VAL A 281 14.45 -6.82 22.31
C VAL A 281 15.48 -6.83 21.18
N ALA A 282 16.60 -6.10 21.34
CA ALA A 282 17.67 -6.10 20.33
C ALA A 282 18.29 -7.48 20.14
N THR A 283 18.51 -8.22 21.25
CA THR A 283 19.08 -9.57 21.20
C THR A 283 18.14 -10.58 20.52
N THR A 284 16.85 -10.51 20.81
CA THR A 284 15.83 -11.39 20.18
C THR A 284 15.62 -11.05 18.72
N GLY A 285 15.64 -9.77 18.36
CA GLY A 285 15.54 -9.31 16.97
C GLY A 285 16.72 -9.81 16.12
N ALA A 286 17.94 -9.68 16.62
CA ALA A 286 19.14 -10.20 15.94
C ALA A 286 19.11 -11.74 15.80
N GLY A 287 18.63 -12.44 16.83
CA GLY A 287 18.47 -13.90 16.81
C GLY A 287 17.44 -14.36 15.76
N SER A 288 16.35 -13.64 15.61
CA SER A 288 15.34 -13.94 14.59
C SER A 288 15.85 -13.74 13.17
N ALA A 289 16.60 -12.66 12.92
CA ALA A 289 17.20 -12.39 11.61
C ALA A 289 18.24 -13.46 11.23
N LEU A 290 19.06 -13.90 12.18
CA LEU A 290 20.04 -14.98 11.97
C LEU A 290 19.36 -16.34 11.76
N GLY A 291 18.24 -16.61 12.43
CA GLY A 291 17.44 -17.82 12.25
C GLY A 291 16.80 -17.88 10.84
N MET A 292 16.31 -16.78 10.31
CA MET A 292 15.78 -16.71 8.95
C MET A 292 16.84 -16.94 7.87
N LEU A 293 18.07 -16.50 8.09
CA LEU A 293 19.20 -16.78 7.18
C LEU A 293 19.64 -18.24 7.19
N SER A 294 19.43 -18.97 8.31
CA SER A 294 19.80 -20.37 8.45
C SER A 294 18.79 -21.36 7.82
N ILE A 295 17.57 -20.94 7.53
CA ILE A 295 16.51 -21.80 6.96
C ILE A 295 16.53 -21.79 5.41
N ARG A 296 17.35 -20.95 4.78
CA ARG A 296 17.43 -20.82 3.31
C ARG A 296 18.62 -21.56 2.68
N HIS A 297 19.16 -22.61 3.33
CA HIS A 297 20.16 -23.51 2.71
C HIS A 297 19.64 -24.94 2.69
#